data_cc9f0c538a0055fdb45ae40d889dfc14
#
_entry.id   cc9f0c538a0055fdb45ae40d889dfc14
#
_cell.length_a   1.000
_cell.length_b   1.000
_cell.length_c   1.000
_cell.angle_alpha   90.00
_cell.angle_beta   90.00
_cell.angle_gamma   90.00
#
_symmetry.space_group_name_H-M   'P 1'
#
loop_
_entity.id
_entity.type
_entity.pdbx_description
1 polymer ?
#
loop_
_entity_poly.entity_id
_entity_poly.type
_entity_poly.pdbx_seq_one_letter_code
_entity_poly.pdbx_strand_id
1 'polypeptide(L)'
;MSEGAGRIIVGVSTSLPGLHALRIAVALARVRGGGGLLAVRSWQLPVLAAGEPVAVALAYQLEYDADEIITQAFASAMGGAPTDVEISRLAVHGSASHAVLSQTTSAHDMIVLGQPVGGSRRTYQSKTIRTCLRYAPCPIMIVPPPEFAGRARLGLLGRGLRREAERITRQLRNGLPDQPMSRR
;
A
#
# COMPACT_ATOMS: atom_id res chain seq x y z
N MET A 1 34.43 -3.89 12.81
CA MET A 1 33.37 -2.87 12.56
C MET A 1 32.44 -3.48 11.55
N SER A 2 31.31 -4.03 12.01
CA SER A 2 30.29 -4.53 11.09
C SER A 2 29.72 -3.31 10.37
N GLU A 3 30.04 -3.15 9.11
CA GLU A 3 29.28 -2.28 8.20
C GLU A 3 27.85 -2.78 8.28
N GLY A 4 26.98 -2.00 8.90
CA GLY A 4 25.62 -2.42 9.21
C GLY A 4 24.91 -2.86 7.94
N ALA A 5 24.41 -4.10 7.95
CA ALA A 5 23.60 -4.62 6.86
C ALA A 5 22.45 -3.63 6.62
N GLY A 6 22.35 -3.09 5.39
CA GLY A 6 21.34 -2.11 5.05
C GLY A 6 19.93 -2.69 5.18
N ARG A 7 18.98 -1.89 5.62
CA ARG A 7 17.58 -2.27 5.82
C ARG A 7 16.85 -2.41 4.49
N ILE A 8 15.83 -3.26 4.46
CA ILE A 8 14.84 -3.26 3.39
C ILE A 8 13.70 -2.31 3.80
N ILE A 9 13.43 -1.29 3.00
CA ILE A 9 12.37 -0.30 3.26
C ILE A 9 11.26 -0.53 2.23
N VAL A 10 10.07 -0.92 2.67
CA VAL A 10 8.94 -1.20 1.77
C VAL A 10 7.82 -0.19 1.96
N GLY A 11 7.37 0.42 0.86
CA GLY A 11 6.15 1.23 0.85
C GLY A 11 4.90 0.34 0.84
N VAL A 12 4.14 0.36 1.93
CA VAL A 12 3.00 -0.54 2.15
C VAL A 12 1.71 0.02 1.57
N SER A 13 0.97 -0.82 0.84
CA SER A 13 -0.41 -0.58 0.43
C SER A 13 -1.18 -1.90 0.35
N THR A 14 -2.51 -1.83 0.48
CA THR A 14 -3.42 -2.99 0.36
C THR A 14 -3.74 -3.36 -1.08
N SER A 15 -3.15 -2.68 -2.07
CA SER A 15 -3.30 -3.03 -3.48
C SER A 15 -2.56 -4.32 -3.81
N LEU A 16 -3.02 -5.09 -4.82
CA LEU A 16 -2.34 -6.32 -5.24
C LEU A 16 -0.84 -6.15 -5.51
N PRO A 17 -0.39 -5.08 -6.23
CA PRO A 17 1.05 -4.84 -6.39
C PRO A 17 1.76 -4.50 -5.09
N GLY A 18 1.10 -3.78 -4.18
CA GLY A 18 1.65 -3.46 -2.87
C GLY A 18 1.85 -4.69 -2.00
N LEU A 19 0.85 -5.58 -1.96
CA LEU A 19 0.94 -6.87 -1.25
C LEU A 19 2.02 -7.78 -1.87
N HIS A 20 2.16 -7.77 -3.20
CA HIS A 20 3.24 -8.50 -3.87
C HIS A 20 4.61 -7.93 -3.53
N ALA A 21 4.76 -6.60 -3.54
CA ALA A 21 5.99 -5.94 -3.12
C ALA A 21 6.37 -6.26 -1.66
N LEU A 22 5.38 -6.32 -0.76
CA LEU A 22 5.59 -6.70 0.63
C LEU A 22 6.12 -8.13 0.77
N ARG A 23 5.56 -9.10 0.01
CA ARG A 23 6.07 -10.48 -0.02
C ARG A 23 7.52 -10.56 -0.49
N ILE A 24 7.84 -9.84 -1.56
CA ILE A 24 9.21 -9.79 -2.11
C ILE A 24 10.16 -9.12 -1.10
N ALA A 25 9.75 -8.03 -0.43
CA ALA A 25 10.56 -7.37 0.58
C ALA A 25 10.90 -8.28 1.76
N VAL A 26 9.93 -9.06 2.24
CA VAL A 26 10.16 -10.06 3.29
C VAL A 26 11.11 -11.17 2.82
N ALA A 27 10.93 -11.67 1.60
CA ALA A 27 11.84 -12.68 1.03
C ALA A 27 13.28 -12.15 0.91
N LEU A 28 13.44 -10.90 0.49
CA LEU A 28 14.76 -10.24 0.41
C LEU A 28 15.40 -10.06 1.79
N ALA A 29 14.60 -9.67 2.80
CA ALA A 29 15.11 -9.51 4.17
C ALA A 29 15.63 -10.85 4.73
N ARG A 30 14.94 -11.97 4.45
CA ARG A 30 15.40 -13.32 4.78
C ARG A 30 16.75 -13.67 4.13
N VAL A 31 16.88 -13.38 2.84
CA VAL A 31 18.11 -13.69 2.07
C VAL A 31 19.29 -12.84 2.52
N ARG A 32 19.05 -11.56 2.86
CA ARG A 32 20.12 -10.66 3.32
C ARG A 32 20.64 -11.00 4.72
N GLY A 33 19.81 -11.61 5.57
CA GLY A 33 20.22 -12.09 6.88
C GLY A 33 20.66 -11.01 7.87
N GLY A 34 20.29 -9.74 7.66
CA GLY A 34 20.63 -8.63 8.56
C GLY A 34 19.94 -7.32 8.14
N GLY A 35 19.92 -6.32 9.02
CA GLY A 35 19.34 -4.99 8.78
C GLY A 35 17.82 -4.92 8.91
N GLY A 36 17.08 -6.03 8.87
CA GLY A 36 15.64 -6.07 9.05
C GLY A 36 14.81 -5.46 7.92
N LEU A 37 13.49 -5.44 8.11
CA LEU A 37 12.48 -4.87 7.22
C LEU A 37 11.80 -3.69 7.89
N LEU A 38 11.76 -2.54 7.24
CA LEU A 38 10.98 -1.38 7.64
C LEU A 38 9.76 -1.22 6.72
N ALA A 39 8.58 -1.49 7.25
CA ALA A 39 7.31 -1.34 6.56
C ALA A 39 6.76 0.09 6.79
N VAL A 40 6.69 0.88 5.73
CA VAL A 40 6.35 2.31 5.81
C VAL A 40 5.00 2.59 5.14
N ARG A 41 4.14 3.30 5.84
CA ARG A 41 2.89 3.83 5.32
C ARG A 41 2.82 5.35 5.52
N SER A 42 2.48 6.09 4.48
CA SER A 42 2.24 7.54 4.60
C SER A 42 0.79 7.85 4.93
N TRP A 43 0.59 8.93 5.69
CA TRP A 43 -0.71 9.53 5.92
C TRP A 43 -0.64 11.06 5.77
N GLN A 44 -1.76 11.72 5.50
CA GLN A 44 -1.82 13.16 5.31
C GLN A 44 -3.11 13.73 5.91
N LEU A 45 -3.00 14.87 6.58
CA LEU A 45 -4.17 15.66 6.97
C LEU A 45 -4.84 16.26 5.72
N PRO A 46 -6.18 16.23 5.63
CA PRO A 46 -6.89 17.02 4.65
C PRO A 46 -6.55 18.52 4.81
N VAL A 47 -6.37 19.22 3.70
CA VAL A 47 -6.01 20.65 3.71
C VAL A 47 -7.03 21.51 4.49
N LEU A 48 -8.31 21.14 4.46
CA LEU A 48 -9.39 21.84 5.16
C LEU A 48 -9.36 21.66 6.68
N ALA A 49 -8.66 20.66 7.21
CA ALA A 49 -8.52 20.43 8.64
C ALA A 49 -7.31 21.16 9.25
N ALA A 50 -6.44 21.71 8.42
CA ALA A 50 -5.24 22.39 8.88
C ALA A 50 -5.64 23.70 9.61
N GLY A 51 -5.28 23.79 10.89
CA GLY A 51 -5.58 24.97 11.73
C GLY A 51 -6.82 24.84 12.62
N GLU A 52 -7.62 23.79 12.47
CA GLU A 52 -8.77 23.54 13.33
C GLU A 52 -8.37 22.78 14.62
N PRO A 53 -9.03 23.01 15.77
CA PRO A 53 -8.77 22.25 17.01
C PRO A 53 -8.93 20.73 16.85
N VAL A 54 -9.76 20.30 15.91
CA VAL A 54 -9.99 18.90 15.55
C VAL A 54 -8.79 18.28 14.81
N ALA A 55 -7.88 19.09 14.28
CA ALA A 55 -6.75 18.59 13.46
C ALA A 55 -5.84 17.63 14.25
N VAL A 56 -5.65 17.87 15.54
CA VAL A 56 -4.80 17.04 16.40
C VAL A 56 -5.42 15.65 16.59
N ALA A 57 -6.70 15.57 16.94
CA ALA A 57 -7.40 14.30 17.09
C ALA A 57 -7.46 13.52 15.76
N LEU A 58 -7.71 14.22 14.65
CA LEU A 58 -7.71 13.63 13.33
C LEU A 58 -6.31 13.12 12.91
N ALA A 59 -5.25 13.82 13.29
CA ALA A 59 -3.88 13.38 13.03
C ALA A 59 -3.58 12.03 13.72
N TYR A 60 -3.92 11.91 15.00
CA TYR A 60 -3.77 10.66 15.75
C TYR A 60 -4.58 9.51 15.11
N GLN A 61 -5.81 9.80 14.67
CA GLN A 61 -6.64 8.79 14.02
C GLN A 61 -6.03 8.33 12.70
N LEU A 62 -5.55 9.27 11.87
CA LEU A 62 -4.94 8.94 10.57
C LEU A 62 -3.61 8.17 10.72
N GLU A 63 -2.84 8.49 11.75
CA GLU A 63 -1.63 7.74 12.07
C GLU A 63 -1.95 6.32 12.51
N TYR A 64 -2.93 6.16 13.40
CA TYR A 64 -3.43 4.86 13.84
C TYR A 64 -3.95 4.03 12.65
N ASP A 65 -4.78 4.63 11.80
CA ASP A 65 -5.32 3.97 10.60
C ASP A 65 -4.20 3.55 9.64
N ALA A 66 -3.14 4.35 9.54
CA ALA A 66 -1.99 4.00 8.70
C ALA A 66 -1.22 2.79 9.25
N ASP A 67 -1.03 2.68 10.57
CA ASP A 67 -0.41 1.49 11.20
C ASP A 67 -1.31 0.26 11.06
N GLU A 68 -2.61 0.41 11.24
CA GLU A 68 -3.58 -0.68 11.04
C GLU A 68 -3.56 -1.20 9.59
N ILE A 69 -3.41 -0.31 8.60
CA ILE A 69 -3.24 -0.71 7.20
C ILE A 69 -1.97 -1.53 7.00
N ILE A 70 -0.88 -1.24 7.70
CA ILE A 70 0.33 -2.07 7.64
C ILE A 70 0.03 -3.47 8.19
N THR A 71 -0.64 -3.57 9.32
CA THR A 71 -1.04 -4.83 9.94
C THR A 71 -1.93 -5.66 9.00
N GLN A 72 -2.94 -5.03 8.40
CA GLN A 72 -3.84 -5.66 7.43
C GLN A 72 -3.10 -6.11 6.16
N ALA A 73 -2.10 -5.34 5.71
CA ALA A 73 -1.29 -5.71 4.56
C ALA A 73 -0.49 -6.99 4.82
N PHE A 74 0.13 -7.14 5.99
CA PHE A 74 0.80 -8.39 6.38
C PHE A 74 -0.17 -9.55 6.47
N ALA A 75 -1.33 -9.37 7.12
CA ALA A 75 -2.37 -10.40 7.19
C ALA A 75 -2.83 -10.84 5.79
N SER A 76 -3.11 -9.89 4.90
CA SER A 76 -3.56 -10.16 3.53
C SER A 76 -2.46 -10.75 2.63
N ALA A 77 -1.21 -10.34 2.83
CA ALA A 77 -0.10 -10.82 2.03
C ALA A 77 0.33 -12.24 2.41
N MET A 78 0.40 -12.58 3.71
CA MET A 78 1.04 -13.81 4.18
C MET A 78 0.44 -14.39 5.48
N GLY A 79 -0.78 -13.96 5.85
CA GLY A 79 -1.47 -14.47 7.04
C GLY A 79 -1.04 -13.81 8.35
N GLY A 80 -0.15 -12.85 8.31
CA GLY A 80 0.39 -12.12 9.46
C GLY A 80 1.84 -11.70 9.25
N ALA A 81 2.38 -10.94 10.18
CA ALA A 81 3.78 -10.59 10.16
C ALA A 81 4.64 -11.84 10.48
N PRO A 82 5.64 -12.18 9.64
CA PRO A 82 6.51 -13.31 9.91
C PRO A 82 7.40 -13.03 11.14
N THR A 83 7.71 -14.09 11.89
CA THR A 83 8.49 -14.02 13.13
C THR A 83 9.99 -14.26 12.90
N ASP A 84 10.34 -14.72 11.71
CA ASP A 84 11.72 -15.05 11.30
C ASP A 84 12.49 -13.87 10.68
N VAL A 85 11.84 -12.71 10.56
CA VAL A 85 12.43 -11.45 10.09
C VAL A 85 12.17 -10.37 11.11
N GLU A 86 13.18 -9.58 11.43
CA GLU A 86 12.99 -8.38 12.24
C GLU A 86 12.20 -7.34 11.45
N ILE A 87 10.99 -7.02 11.90
CA ILE A 87 10.08 -6.11 11.22
C ILE A 87 9.77 -4.91 12.10
N SER A 88 10.10 -3.73 11.60
CA SER A 88 9.65 -2.45 12.14
C SER A 88 8.53 -1.89 11.28
N ARG A 89 7.51 -1.28 11.90
CA ARG A 89 6.39 -0.61 11.24
C ARG A 89 6.45 0.87 11.52
N LEU A 90 6.13 1.70 10.53
CA LEU A 90 6.17 3.14 10.69
C LEU A 90 5.09 3.83 9.83
N ALA A 91 4.20 4.55 10.52
CA ALA A 91 3.29 5.51 9.92
C ALA A 91 3.98 6.88 9.85
N VAL A 92 4.06 7.48 8.66
CA VAL A 92 4.79 8.75 8.44
C VAL A 92 3.86 9.80 7.87
N HIS A 93 3.82 10.97 8.50
CA HIS A 93 3.11 12.11 7.94
C HIS A 93 3.77 12.61 6.65
N GLY A 94 2.98 12.81 5.61
CA GLY A 94 3.45 13.36 4.34
C GLY A 94 3.14 12.50 3.12
N SER A 95 3.75 12.82 1.98
CA SER A 95 3.56 12.05 0.74
C SER A 95 4.24 10.67 0.83
N ALA A 96 3.74 9.71 0.05
CA ALA A 96 4.30 8.35 0.03
C ALA A 96 5.80 8.32 -0.35
N SER A 97 6.23 9.20 -1.26
CA SER A 97 7.65 9.32 -1.59
C SER A 97 8.48 9.90 -0.44
N HIS A 98 7.95 10.93 0.25
CA HIS A 98 8.60 11.50 1.42
C HIS A 98 8.74 10.46 2.52
N ALA A 99 7.66 9.74 2.83
CA ALA A 99 7.65 8.73 3.87
C ALA A 99 8.73 7.66 3.68
N VAL A 100 8.93 7.20 2.45
CA VAL A 100 9.95 6.18 2.14
C VAL A 100 11.37 6.77 2.13
N LEU A 101 11.55 7.93 1.46
CA LEU A 101 12.88 8.55 1.32
C LEU A 101 13.44 9.04 2.65
N SER A 102 12.61 9.60 3.54
CA SER A 102 13.04 10.08 4.86
C SER A 102 13.54 8.95 5.78
N GLN A 103 13.22 7.71 5.48
CA GLN A 103 13.68 6.56 6.25
C GLN A 103 14.99 5.95 5.73
N THR A 104 15.45 6.41 4.58
CA THR A 104 16.71 5.93 3.99
C THR A 104 17.88 6.60 4.68
N THR A 105 18.70 5.83 5.39
CA THR A 105 19.83 6.33 6.19
C THR A 105 21.18 5.90 5.65
N SER A 106 21.21 4.90 4.75
CA SER A 106 22.43 4.33 4.22
C SER A 106 22.31 4.02 2.72
N ALA A 107 23.41 4.11 2.01
CA ALA A 107 23.50 3.64 0.62
C ALA A 107 23.33 2.11 0.50
N HIS A 108 23.47 1.37 1.61
CA HIS A 108 23.24 -0.07 1.68
C HIS A 108 21.77 -0.44 1.92
N ASP A 109 20.91 0.52 2.28
CA ASP A 109 19.47 0.32 2.34
C ASP A 109 18.94 -0.04 0.95
N MET A 110 17.74 -0.64 0.88
CA MET A 110 17.05 -0.92 -0.38
C MET A 110 15.58 -0.56 -0.24
N ILE A 111 15.09 0.25 -1.17
CA ILE A 111 13.67 0.59 -1.25
C ILE A 111 12.95 -0.43 -2.13
N VAL A 112 11.80 -0.95 -1.68
CA VAL A 112 10.93 -1.85 -2.45
C VAL A 112 9.56 -1.19 -2.64
N LEU A 113 9.13 -1.05 -3.89
CA LEU A 113 7.86 -0.42 -4.26
C LEU A 113 7.07 -1.30 -5.22
N GLY A 114 5.77 -1.43 -5.00
CA GLY A 114 4.86 -2.09 -5.93
C GLY A 114 4.53 -1.17 -7.11
N GLN A 115 4.60 -1.73 -8.31
CA GLN A 115 4.22 -1.03 -9.54
C GLN A 115 2.70 -1.02 -9.69
N PRO A 116 2.04 0.15 -9.82
CA PRO A 116 0.59 0.22 -10.01
C PRO A 116 0.11 -0.56 -11.23
N VAL A 117 -1.01 -1.27 -11.10
CA VAL A 117 -1.68 -1.92 -12.22
C VAL A 117 -2.46 -0.86 -13.01
N GLY A 118 -2.09 -0.61 -14.24
CA GLY A 118 -2.89 0.17 -15.13
C GLY A 118 -2.20 1.28 -15.87
N GLY A 119 -2.43 1.29 -17.16
CA GLY A 119 -2.00 2.29 -18.11
C GLY A 119 -0.99 1.74 -19.11
N SER A 120 -1.29 1.95 -20.39
CA SER A 120 -0.39 1.85 -21.53
C SER A 120 1.06 2.16 -21.13
N ARG A 121 2.00 1.43 -21.63
CA ARG A 121 3.50 1.58 -21.68
C ARG A 121 4.21 2.68 -20.83
N ARG A 122 3.48 3.47 -20.05
CA ARG A 122 3.99 4.54 -19.16
C ARG A 122 4.06 4.10 -17.70
N THR A 123 4.57 2.94 -17.46
CA THR A 123 4.62 2.20 -16.19
C THR A 123 5.36 2.91 -15.06
N TYR A 124 6.20 3.86 -15.39
CA TYR A 124 6.93 4.71 -14.45
C TYR A 124 6.17 5.99 -14.05
N GLN A 125 4.85 6.04 -14.23
CA GLN A 125 4.08 7.27 -13.99
C GLN A 125 3.56 7.45 -12.55
N SER A 126 3.75 6.50 -11.64
CA SER A 126 3.51 6.76 -10.23
C SER A 126 4.42 7.91 -9.77
N LYS A 127 3.80 9.00 -9.29
CA LYS A 127 4.55 10.14 -8.74
C LYS A 127 5.56 9.68 -7.68
N THR A 128 5.14 8.73 -6.84
CA THR A 128 6.00 8.13 -5.80
C THR A 128 7.22 7.46 -6.39
N ILE A 129 7.05 6.56 -7.37
CA ILE A 129 8.17 5.84 -8.01
C ILE A 129 9.13 6.83 -8.67
N ARG A 130 8.63 7.79 -9.46
CA ARG A 130 9.49 8.79 -10.11
C ARG A 130 10.27 9.63 -9.13
N THR A 131 9.63 10.04 -8.02
CA THR A 131 10.30 10.84 -7.00
C THR A 131 11.37 10.00 -6.29
N CYS A 132 11.07 8.75 -5.94
CA CYS A 132 12.06 7.87 -5.34
C CYS A 132 13.23 7.61 -6.29
N LEU A 133 13.00 7.28 -7.57
CA LEU A 133 14.06 7.08 -8.57
C LEU A 133 14.97 8.30 -8.76
N ARG A 134 14.45 9.51 -8.52
CA ARG A 134 15.23 10.74 -8.67
C ARG A 134 16.07 11.08 -7.45
N TYR A 135 15.61 10.73 -6.25
CA TYR A 135 16.16 11.26 -5.00
C TYR A 135 16.67 10.19 -4.02
N ALA A 136 16.45 8.90 -4.28
CA ALA A 136 16.93 7.87 -3.37
C ALA A 136 18.46 7.76 -3.41
N PRO A 137 19.11 7.73 -2.24
CA PRO A 137 20.56 7.53 -2.13
C PRO A 137 20.96 6.04 -2.19
N CYS A 138 20.00 5.14 -2.35
CA CYS A 138 20.16 3.68 -2.30
C CYS A 138 19.45 2.98 -3.46
N PRO A 139 19.72 1.68 -3.72
CA PRO A 139 19.02 0.88 -4.71
C PRO A 139 17.50 0.86 -4.50
N ILE A 140 16.75 0.87 -5.62
CA ILE A 140 15.29 0.76 -5.63
C ILE A 140 14.89 -0.47 -6.42
N MET A 141 14.06 -1.32 -5.83
CA MET A 141 13.40 -2.42 -6.51
C MET A 141 11.95 -2.06 -6.79
N ILE A 142 11.55 -2.09 -8.05
CA ILE A 142 10.16 -1.92 -8.48
C ILE A 142 9.59 -3.30 -8.79
N VAL A 143 8.61 -3.73 -8.00
CA VAL A 143 7.98 -5.05 -8.12
C VAL A 143 6.78 -4.95 -9.06
N PRO A 144 6.78 -5.66 -10.19
CA PRO A 144 5.66 -5.67 -11.11
C PRO A 144 4.43 -6.31 -10.44
N PRO A 145 3.21 -6.01 -10.91
CA PRO A 145 2.03 -6.72 -10.45
C PRO A 145 2.15 -8.22 -10.78
N PRO A 146 1.57 -9.10 -9.95
CA PRO A 146 1.58 -10.52 -10.24
C PRO A 146 0.89 -10.81 -11.59
N GLU A 147 1.37 -11.83 -12.32
CA GLU A 147 0.95 -12.11 -13.72
C GLU A 147 -0.57 -12.24 -13.90
N PHE A 148 -1.27 -12.82 -12.91
CA PHE A 148 -2.74 -12.93 -12.95
C PHE A 148 -3.47 -11.58 -12.89
N ALA A 149 -2.86 -10.54 -12.31
CA ALA A 149 -3.45 -9.20 -12.27
C ALA A 149 -3.47 -8.52 -13.66
N GLY A 150 -2.54 -8.87 -14.54
CA GLY A 150 -2.53 -8.44 -15.95
C GLY A 150 -3.61 -9.14 -16.78
N ARG A 151 -3.82 -10.44 -16.56
CA ARG A 151 -4.84 -11.25 -17.24
C ARG A 151 -6.27 -10.86 -16.87
N ALA A 152 -6.51 -10.51 -15.63
CA ALA A 152 -7.83 -10.02 -15.17
C ALA A 152 -8.27 -8.72 -15.87
N ARG A 153 -7.34 -7.93 -16.42
CA ARG A 153 -7.65 -6.72 -17.19
C ARG A 153 -7.84 -6.96 -18.69
N LEU A 154 -7.17 -7.95 -19.26
CA LEU A 154 -7.27 -8.30 -20.68
C LEU A 154 -8.46 -9.20 -21.00
N GLY A 155 -9.06 -9.82 -20.01
CA GLY A 155 -10.19 -10.75 -20.19
C GLY A 155 -11.56 -10.12 -19.98
N LEU A 156 -12.48 -10.45 -20.85
CA LEU A 156 -13.93 -10.35 -20.81
C LEU A 156 -14.59 -10.57 -19.42
N LEU A 157 -13.87 -11.15 -18.45
CA LEU A 157 -14.32 -11.40 -17.08
C LEU A 157 -14.61 -10.11 -16.30
N GLY A 158 -13.83 -9.04 -16.48
CA GLY A 158 -14.07 -7.77 -15.79
C GLY A 158 -15.36 -7.08 -16.22
N ARG A 159 -15.77 -7.21 -17.48
CA ARG A 159 -17.04 -6.68 -18.00
C ARG A 159 -18.23 -7.57 -17.61
N GLY A 160 -18.03 -8.87 -17.55
CA GLY A 160 -19.05 -9.83 -17.10
C GLY A 160 -19.40 -9.64 -15.64
N LEU A 161 -18.40 -9.64 -14.74
CA LEU A 161 -18.59 -9.44 -13.30
C LEU A 161 -19.19 -8.07 -12.96
N ARG A 162 -18.80 -7.02 -13.69
CA ARG A 162 -19.37 -5.68 -13.48
C ARG A 162 -20.84 -5.62 -13.91
N ARG A 163 -21.20 -6.22 -15.05
CA ARG A 163 -22.59 -6.34 -15.50
C ARG A 163 -23.43 -7.19 -14.56
N GLU A 164 -22.87 -8.28 -14.03
CA GLU A 164 -23.55 -9.15 -13.06
C GLU A 164 -23.75 -8.44 -11.71
N ALA A 165 -22.75 -7.73 -11.21
CA ALA A 165 -22.89 -6.91 -10.00
C ALA A 165 -23.92 -5.79 -10.18
N GLU A 166 -23.94 -5.11 -11.33
CA GLU A 166 -24.93 -4.09 -11.66
C GLU A 166 -26.34 -4.70 -11.78
N ARG A 167 -26.45 -5.92 -12.31
CA ARG A 167 -27.70 -6.67 -12.42
C ARG A 167 -28.25 -7.07 -11.05
N ILE A 168 -27.39 -7.61 -10.17
CA ILE A 168 -27.74 -7.97 -8.79
C ILE A 168 -28.17 -6.73 -8.00
N THR A 169 -27.42 -5.64 -8.11
CA THR A 169 -27.74 -4.37 -7.44
C THR A 169 -29.09 -3.81 -7.91
N ARG A 170 -29.39 -3.94 -9.21
CA ARG A 170 -30.69 -3.52 -9.77
C ARG A 170 -31.83 -4.41 -9.30
N GLN A 171 -31.64 -5.73 -9.20
CA GLN A 171 -32.61 -6.67 -8.67
C GLN A 171 -32.90 -6.41 -7.18
N LEU A 172 -31.90 -6.17 -6.37
CA LEU A 172 -32.05 -5.83 -4.94
C LEU A 172 -32.80 -4.51 -4.75
N ARG A 173 -32.55 -3.51 -5.60
CA ARG A 173 -33.27 -2.23 -5.57
C ARG A 173 -34.73 -2.32 -6.00
N ASN A 174 -35.02 -3.18 -6.95
CA ASN A 174 -36.39 -3.37 -7.46
C ASN A 174 -37.20 -4.41 -6.66
N GLY A 175 -36.56 -5.14 -5.75
CA GLY A 175 -37.21 -6.17 -4.92
C GLY A 175 -37.57 -5.75 -3.50
N LEU A 176 -37.33 -4.48 -3.10
CA LEU A 176 -37.90 -3.97 -1.86
C LEU A 176 -39.35 -3.56 -2.09
N PRO A 177 -40.33 -4.20 -1.44
CA PRO A 177 -41.70 -3.75 -1.47
C PRO A 177 -41.79 -2.39 -0.73
N ASP A 178 -42.40 -1.45 -1.41
CA ASP A 178 -42.78 -0.14 -0.86
C ASP A 178 -43.72 -0.36 0.34
N GLN A 179 -43.18 -0.27 1.56
CA GLN A 179 -44.02 -0.29 2.76
C GLN A 179 -44.61 1.12 2.93
N PRO A 180 -45.92 1.28 2.82
CA PRO A 180 -46.52 2.57 3.12
C PRO A 180 -46.37 2.88 4.61
N MET A 181 -45.72 3.98 4.91
CA MET A 181 -45.67 4.53 6.25
C MET A 181 -47.09 4.87 6.69
N SER A 182 -47.66 4.01 7.52
CA SER A 182 -48.92 4.27 8.24
C SER A 182 -48.69 5.43 9.20
N ARG A 183 -49.26 6.59 8.86
CA ARG A 183 -49.45 7.68 9.84
C ARG A 183 -50.52 7.26 10.85
N ARG A 184 -50.14 7.25 12.09
CA ARG A 184 -51.03 7.54 13.22
C ARG A 184 -50.25 8.38 14.24
#